data_f8afc1bf4e63293e7abac50e7bde2a51
#
_entry.id   f8afc1bf4e63293e7abac50e7bde2a51
#
_cell.length_a   1.000
_cell.length_b   1.000
_cell.length_c   1.000
_cell.angle_alpha   90.00
_cell.angle_beta   90.00
_cell.angle_gamma   90.00
#
_symmetry.space_group_name_H-M   'P 1'
#
loop_
_entity.id
_entity.type
_entity.pdbx_description
1 polymer ?
#
loop_
_entity_poly.entity_id
_entity_poly.type
_entity_poly.pdbx_seq_one_letter_code
_entity_poly.pdbx_strand_id
1 'polypeptide(L)'
;MKRTFFAVLAICLFVACGNKEEIITILHTNDTHSCIEPEKNGAAGVVNRAAVIAQYRDSLGVENVLLFDCGDFSQGSLYYNVFKGELEIELMNAMGYDAGTIGNHEFDFGLENMARLFKIAEFPIVCANYDFTGTVCEGIVKPYTIIKRGGRKIGVFGLSPDPDGLVSKENYAGVKFLSPIDAAKRCVEELEVQGCDLVVCLSHLGWKINNEYNDEKLVSATSGIDILLGGHSHDYFPEPQYCKNADGKNVFIQQMGKNGRYVGYVTVKME
;
A
#
# COMPACT_ATOMS: atom_id res chain seq x y z
N MET A 1 49.87 -57.49 27.26
CA MET A 1 49.54 -56.35 26.34
C MET A 1 48.04 -56.20 26.21
N LYS A 2 47.45 -55.25 26.92
CA LYS A 2 45.97 -54.93 26.84
C LYS A 2 45.78 -53.84 25.81
N ARG A 3 45.07 -54.11 24.72
CA ARG A 3 44.66 -53.14 23.71
C ARG A 3 43.34 -52.51 24.15
N THR A 4 43.39 -51.21 24.47
CA THR A 4 42.23 -50.39 24.77
C THR A 4 41.67 -49.86 23.45
N PHE A 5 40.43 -50.19 23.09
CA PHE A 5 39.69 -49.63 21.97
C PHE A 5 39.01 -48.35 22.44
N PHE A 6 39.37 -47.21 21.84
CA PHE A 6 38.62 -45.98 21.94
C PHE A 6 37.53 -45.96 20.90
N ALA A 7 36.28 -46.00 21.33
CA ALA A 7 35.16 -45.75 20.46
C ALA A 7 34.95 -44.25 20.37
N VAL A 8 35.15 -43.67 19.15
CA VAL A 8 34.82 -42.30 18.85
C VAL A 8 33.33 -42.23 18.52
N LEU A 9 32.52 -41.65 19.41
CA LEU A 9 31.11 -41.39 19.22
C LEU A 9 30.99 -40.14 18.36
N ALA A 10 30.71 -40.31 17.08
CA ALA A 10 30.37 -39.21 16.17
C ALA A 10 28.95 -38.71 16.50
N ILE A 11 28.86 -37.56 17.19
CA ILE A 11 27.55 -36.87 17.39
C ILE A 11 27.23 -36.15 16.08
N CYS A 12 26.35 -36.76 15.28
CA CYS A 12 25.71 -36.07 14.17
C CYS A 12 24.70 -35.06 14.73
N LEU A 13 25.09 -33.79 14.77
CA LEU A 13 24.18 -32.69 14.96
C LEU A 13 23.28 -32.61 13.71
N PHE A 14 22.10 -33.21 13.79
CA PHE A 14 21.02 -32.90 12.85
C PHE A 14 20.55 -31.48 13.17
N VAL A 15 21.04 -30.49 12.40
CA VAL A 15 20.38 -29.20 12.32
C VAL A 15 19.05 -29.46 11.59
N ALA A 16 17.97 -29.61 12.33
CA ALA A 16 16.63 -29.57 11.77
C ALA A 16 16.42 -28.15 11.23
N CYS A 17 16.67 -27.95 9.93
CA CYS A 17 16.09 -26.83 9.18
C CYS A 17 14.59 -27.08 9.15
N GLY A 18 13.89 -26.73 10.22
CA GLY A 18 12.46 -26.51 10.16
C GLY A 18 12.24 -25.29 9.26
N ASN A 19 11.55 -25.46 8.14
CA ASN A 19 11.02 -24.33 7.38
C ASN A 19 10.21 -23.47 8.35
N LYS A 20 10.77 -22.36 8.77
CA LYS A 20 10.04 -21.36 9.55
C LYS A 20 9.00 -20.80 8.59
N GLU A 21 7.72 -21.05 8.85
CA GLU A 21 6.66 -20.38 8.07
C GLU A 21 6.96 -18.90 8.07
N GLU A 22 7.21 -18.34 6.89
CA GLU A 22 7.46 -16.92 6.74
C GLU A 22 6.10 -16.22 6.74
N ILE A 23 5.87 -15.44 7.79
CA ILE A 23 4.63 -14.68 7.98
C ILE A 23 4.95 -13.20 7.79
N ILE A 24 4.24 -12.56 6.86
CA ILE A 24 4.31 -11.12 6.63
C ILE A 24 2.98 -10.51 7.04
N THR A 25 3.03 -9.47 7.85
CA THR A 25 1.84 -8.66 8.19
C THR A 25 1.91 -7.35 7.42
N ILE A 26 0.87 -7.08 6.65
CA ILE A 26 0.70 -5.82 5.93
C ILE A 26 -0.25 -4.96 6.75
N LEU A 27 0.20 -3.80 7.19
CA LEU A 27 -0.62 -2.73 7.74
C LEU A 27 -0.98 -1.75 6.62
N HIS A 28 -2.16 -1.15 6.71
CA HIS A 28 -2.52 -0.14 5.73
C HIS A 28 -3.42 0.96 6.29
N THR A 29 -3.33 2.12 5.64
CA THR A 29 -4.19 3.28 5.86
C THR A 29 -4.74 3.76 4.52
N ASN A 30 -5.81 4.52 4.56
CA ASN A 30 -6.42 5.20 3.44
C ASN A 30 -7.15 6.44 3.94
N ASP A 31 -7.34 7.44 3.10
CA ASP A 31 -8.18 8.61 3.34
C ASP A 31 -7.90 9.24 4.72
N THR A 32 -6.62 9.41 5.06
CA THR A 32 -6.25 9.94 6.37
C THR A 32 -6.54 11.44 6.46
N HIS A 33 -6.71 12.13 5.32
CA HIS A 33 -7.18 13.51 5.18
C HIS A 33 -6.53 14.45 6.18
N SER A 34 -5.19 14.42 6.25
CA SER A 34 -4.43 15.30 7.14
C SER A 34 -4.96 15.33 8.59
N CYS A 35 -5.54 14.22 9.06
CA CYS A 35 -6.01 14.11 10.43
C CYS A 35 -4.81 13.95 11.38
N ILE A 36 -4.21 15.08 11.72
CA ILE A 36 -3.03 15.18 12.59
C ILE A 36 -3.46 15.11 14.06
N GLU A 37 -4.40 15.94 14.44
CA GLU A 37 -4.93 15.96 15.81
C GLU A 37 -5.97 14.85 16.01
N PRO A 38 -6.08 14.30 17.22
CA PRO A 38 -7.16 13.39 17.53
C PRO A 38 -8.52 14.10 17.50
N GLU A 39 -9.56 13.37 17.18
CA GLU A 39 -10.94 13.85 17.27
C GLU A 39 -11.33 14.12 18.73
N LYS A 40 -12.43 14.85 18.95
CA LYS A 40 -12.91 15.22 20.30
C LYS A 40 -13.13 14.03 21.23
N ASN A 41 -13.40 12.85 20.68
CA ASN A 41 -13.56 11.60 21.42
C ASN A 41 -12.24 10.86 21.68
N GLY A 42 -11.10 11.44 21.26
CA GLY A 42 -9.77 10.86 21.37
C GLY A 42 -9.41 9.84 20.28
N ALA A 43 -10.30 9.58 19.33
CA ALA A 43 -10.02 8.69 18.19
C ALA A 43 -9.20 9.40 17.11
N ALA A 44 -8.71 8.63 16.15
CA ALA A 44 -7.89 9.14 15.02
C ALA A 44 -6.61 9.87 15.50
N GLY A 45 -6.06 10.74 14.64
CA GLY A 45 -4.84 11.48 14.90
C GLY A 45 -3.56 10.68 14.65
N VAL A 46 -2.53 11.40 14.26
CA VAL A 46 -1.26 10.77 13.82
C VAL A 46 -0.55 10.03 14.95
N VAL A 47 -0.60 10.55 16.19
CA VAL A 47 0.07 9.93 17.33
C VAL A 47 -0.56 8.56 17.68
N ASN A 48 -1.88 8.47 17.67
CA ASN A 48 -2.57 7.19 17.89
C ASN A 48 -2.26 6.20 16.78
N ARG A 49 -2.25 6.65 15.53
CA ARG A 49 -1.89 5.82 14.36
C ARG A 49 -0.46 5.30 14.46
N ALA A 50 0.49 6.17 14.78
CA ALA A 50 1.89 5.80 14.98
C ALA A 50 2.07 4.79 16.13
N ALA A 51 1.34 4.95 17.23
CA ALA A 51 1.39 4.02 18.36
C ALA A 51 0.90 2.61 17.99
N VAL A 52 -0.19 2.50 17.19
CA VAL A 52 -0.69 1.22 16.68
C VAL A 52 0.35 0.55 15.78
N ILE A 53 0.93 1.31 14.84
CA ILE A 53 1.97 0.79 13.92
C ILE A 53 3.19 0.29 14.71
N ALA A 54 3.66 1.07 15.69
CA ALA A 54 4.78 0.70 16.55
C ALA A 54 4.49 -0.59 17.33
N GLN A 55 3.28 -0.73 17.90
CA GLN A 55 2.87 -1.93 18.62
C GLN A 55 2.95 -3.20 17.75
N TYR A 56 2.51 -3.13 16.50
CA TYR A 56 2.62 -4.27 15.57
C TYR A 56 4.09 -4.60 15.28
N ARG A 57 4.94 -3.60 15.01
CA ARG A 57 6.37 -3.79 14.75
C ARG A 57 7.12 -4.34 15.96
N ASP A 58 6.81 -3.87 17.16
CA ASP A 58 7.42 -4.36 18.41
C ASP A 58 7.03 -5.82 18.68
N SER A 59 5.78 -6.19 18.34
CA SER A 59 5.26 -7.54 18.61
C SER A 59 5.71 -8.58 17.58
N LEU A 60 5.85 -8.18 16.29
CA LEU A 60 6.08 -9.10 15.18
C LEU A 60 7.49 -9.02 14.60
N GLY A 61 8.26 -7.99 14.95
CA GLY A 61 9.52 -7.62 14.31
C GLY A 61 9.30 -6.74 13.08
N VAL A 62 10.10 -5.69 12.95
CA VAL A 62 10.02 -4.71 11.85
C VAL A 62 10.17 -5.39 10.48
N GLU A 63 11.00 -6.42 10.42
CA GLU A 63 11.28 -7.21 9.22
C GLU A 63 10.08 -8.04 8.73
N ASN A 64 9.05 -8.22 9.56
CA ASN A 64 7.84 -8.98 9.24
C ASN A 64 6.62 -8.09 8.98
N VAL A 65 6.79 -6.76 9.06
CA VAL A 65 5.69 -5.79 8.91
C VAL A 65 5.95 -4.88 7.71
N LEU A 66 4.96 -4.75 6.84
CA LEU A 66 4.88 -3.74 5.78
C LEU A 66 3.79 -2.73 6.14
N LEU A 67 3.95 -1.47 5.71
CA LEU A 67 2.97 -0.40 5.93
C LEU A 67 2.70 0.34 4.63
N PHE A 68 1.44 0.35 4.18
CA PHE A 68 1.02 0.96 2.94
C PHE A 68 -0.04 2.06 3.15
N ASP A 69 -0.10 3.01 2.21
CA ASP A 69 -1.17 4.00 2.14
C ASP A 69 -1.90 3.92 0.79
N CYS A 70 -3.22 4.00 0.85
CA CYS A 70 -4.09 3.88 -0.33
C CYS A 70 -4.59 5.23 -0.85
N GLY A 71 -3.84 6.32 -0.61
CA GLY A 71 -4.13 7.66 -1.10
C GLY A 71 -5.06 8.48 -0.21
N ASP A 72 -5.22 9.75 -0.58
CA ASP A 72 -5.93 10.78 0.16
C ASP A 72 -5.37 10.96 1.59
N PHE A 73 -4.03 10.98 1.71
CA PHE A 73 -3.38 11.43 2.94
C PHE A 73 -3.45 12.97 3.07
N SER A 74 -3.66 13.65 1.97
CA SER A 74 -3.80 15.11 1.82
C SER A 74 -5.22 15.57 2.16
N GLN A 75 -5.36 16.91 2.35
CA GLN A 75 -6.64 17.61 2.53
C GLN A 75 -7.32 17.38 3.90
N GLY A 76 -8.00 18.38 4.41
CA GLY A 76 -8.93 18.26 5.56
C GLY A 76 -8.52 19.04 6.81
N SER A 77 -7.28 19.52 6.97
CA SER A 77 -6.83 20.24 8.16
C SER A 77 -6.25 21.62 7.88
N LEU A 78 -6.10 22.42 8.95
CA LEU A 78 -5.36 23.67 8.88
C LEU A 78 -3.87 23.45 8.60
N TYR A 79 -3.30 22.33 9.05
CA TYR A 79 -1.92 21.93 8.77
C TYR A 79 -1.72 21.77 7.28
N TYR A 80 -2.61 21.06 6.59
CA TYR A 80 -2.54 20.89 5.15
C TYR A 80 -2.62 22.24 4.40
N ASN A 81 -3.51 23.14 4.82
CA ASN A 81 -3.63 24.44 4.20
C ASN A 81 -2.36 25.29 4.33
N VAL A 82 -1.63 25.15 5.44
CA VAL A 82 -0.39 25.91 5.71
C VAL A 82 0.82 25.22 5.07
N PHE A 83 0.99 23.92 5.29
CA PHE A 83 2.19 23.17 4.88
C PHE A 83 2.04 22.47 3.54
N LYS A 84 0.84 22.47 2.95
CA LYS A 84 0.53 21.93 1.62
C LYS A 84 0.92 20.45 1.46
N GLY A 85 0.79 19.67 2.52
CA GLY A 85 1.09 18.23 2.52
C GLY A 85 2.49 17.85 2.97
N GLU A 86 3.39 18.80 3.23
CA GLU A 86 4.76 18.51 3.68
C GLU A 86 4.79 17.81 5.02
N LEU A 87 4.00 18.30 5.99
CA LEU A 87 3.89 17.68 7.31
C LEU A 87 3.37 16.24 7.22
N GLU A 88 2.39 15.99 6.36
CA GLU A 88 1.84 14.66 6.15
C GLU A 88 2.91 13.68 5.66
N ILE A 89 3.70 14.06 4.65
CA ILE A 89 4.80 13.24 4.14
C ILE A 89 5.90 13.03 5.18
N GLU A 90 6.29 14.07 5.93
CA GLU A 90 7.30 13.93 7.00
C GLU A 90 6.83 12.97 8.10
N LEU A 91 5.55 13.02 8.47
CA LEU A 91 4.96 12.08 9.44
C LEU A 91 4.88 10.66 8.88
N MET A 92 4.57 10.49 7.59
CA MET A 92 4.60 9.19 6.92
C MET A 92 6.02 8.62 6.87
N ASN A 93 7.03 9.45 6.54
CA ASN A 93 8.44 9.05 6.62
C ASN A 93 8.80 8.59 8.04
N ALA A 94 8.46 9.38 9.07
CA ALA A 94 8.71 9.04 10.47
C ALA A 94 8.01 7.74 10.92
N MET A 95 6.82 7.45 10.40
CA MET A 95 6.11 6.19 10.64
C MET A 95 6.68 5.03 9.81
N GLY A 96 7.56 5.29 8.82
CA GLY A 96 8.20 4.28 8.00
C GLY A 96 7.22 3.56 7.06
N TYR A 97 6.46 4.32 6.27
CA TYR A 97 5.67 3.73 5.19
C TYR A 97 6.59 3.04 4.17
N ASP A 98 6.16 1.91 3.63
CA ASP A 98 6.91 1.13 2.64
C ASP A 98 6.47 1.43 1.19
N ALA A 99 5.25 1.89 0.98
CA ALA A 99 4.73 2.43 -0.28
C ALA A 99 3.42 3.17 -0.07
N GLY A 100 3.05 4.04 -1.02
CA GLY A 100 1.74 4.69 -1.07
C GLY A 100 1.25 4.87 -2.49
N THR A 101 -0.05 5.12 -2.67
CA THR A 101 -0.63 5.50 -3.95
C THR A 101 -1.19 6.92 -3.92
N ILE A 102 -1.72 7.39 -5.04
CA ILE A 102 -2.26 8.73 -5.23
C ILE A 102 -3.79 8.64 -5.12
N GLY A 103 -4.39 9.49 -4.28
CA GLY A 103 -5.82 9.77 -4.32
C GLY A 103 -6.13 11.04 -5.12
N ASN A 104 -7.36 11.51 -5.07
CA ASN A 104 -7.72 12.74 -5.77
C ASN A 104 -7.23 14.01 -5.04
N HIS A 105 -7.08 13.98 -3.73
CA HIS A 105 -6.65 15.13 -2.95
C HIS A 105 -5.14 15.42 -2.99
N GLU A 106 -4.32 14.50 -3.47
CA GLU A 106 -2.91 14.79 -3.74
C GLU A 106 -2.73 15.84 -4.83
N PHE A 107 -3.75 16.06 -5.66
CA PHE A 107 -3.76 17.10 -6.71
C PHE A 107 -4.17 18.51 -6.21
N ASP A 108 -4.67 18.68 -4.99
CA ASP A 108 -5.33 19.92 -4.54
C ASP A 108 -4.49 21.17 -4.71
N PHE A 109 -3.17 21.08 -4.61
CA PHE A 109 -2.24 22.19 -4.84
C PHE A 109 -1.44 22.06 -6.16
N GLY A 110 -1.91 21.22 -7.10
CA GLY A 110 -1.31 21.06 -8.43
C GLY A 110 -0.06 20.19 -8.46
N LEU A 111 0.42 19.95 -9.69
CA LEU A 111 1.51 19.00 -9.95
C LEU A 111 2.87 19.46 -9.39
N GLU A 112 3.17 20.75 -9.36
CA GLU A 112 4.41 21.27 -8.80
C GLU A 112 4.51 20.95 -7.30
N ASN A 113 3.41 21.14 -6.56
CA ASN A 113 3.36 20.75 -5.16
C ASN A 113 3.45 19.24 -4.97
N MET A 114 2.71 18.47 -5.76
CA MET A 114 2.77 17.01 -5.76
C MET A 114 4.20 16.51 -6.00
N ALA A 115 4.88 17.02 -7.04
CA ALA A 115 6.26 16.67 -7.34
C ALA A 115 7.24 17.02 -6.21
N ARG A 116 7.01 18.16 -5.54
CA ARG A 116 7.79 18.59 -4.38
C ARG A 116 7.63 17.60 -3.23
N LEU A 117 6.40 17.22 -2.91
CA LEU A 117 6.08 16.27 -1.84
C LEU A 117 6.65 14.88 -2.11
N PHE A 118 6.46 14.36 -3.31
CA PHE A 118 6.90 13.01 -3.65
C PHE A 118 8.43 12.88 -3.74
N LYS A 119 9.17 13.99 -3.90
CA LYS A 119 10.64 13.99 -3.82
C LYS A 119 11.18 13.92 -2.39
N ILE A 120 10.41 14.35 -1.39
CA ILE A 120 10.80 14.25 0.02
C ILE A 120 10.26 12.99 0.70
N ALA A 121 9.36 12.26 0.03
CA ALA A 121 8.91 10.94 0.48
C ALA A 121 10.09 9.96 0.47
N GLU A 122 10.31 9.27 1.60
CA GLU A 122 11.35 8.23 1.76
C GLU A 122 10.84 6.85 1.34
N PHE A 123 9.64 6.78 0.78
CA PHE A 123 8.98 5.58 0.27
C PHE A 123 8.44 5.85 -1.15
N PRO A 124 8.33 4.82 -1.99
CA PRO A 124 7.82 4.99 -3.35
C PRO A 124 6.32 5.33 -3.34
N ILE A 125 5.94 6.33 -4.16
CA ILE A 125 4.56 6.58 -4.55
C ILE A 125 4.34 5.90 -5.89
N VAL A 126 3.33 5.03 -5.96
CA VAL A 126 3.04 4.22 -7.14
C VAL A 126 1.66 4.55 -7.70
N CYS A 127 1.57 4.70 -9.03
CA CYS A 127 0.30 4.83 -9.75
C CYS A 127 0.48 4.36 -11.20
N ALA A 128 -0.24 3.33 -11.59
CA ALA A 128 -0.07 2.68 -12.88
C ALA A 128 -0.98 3.25 -13.98
N ASN A 129 -2.03 3.96 -13.59
CA ASN A 129 -3.04 4.45 -14.52
C ASN A 129 -3.06 5.97 -14.73
N TYR A 130 -1.98 6.66 -14.30
CA TYR A 130 -1.70 8.02 -14.72
C TYR A 130 -0.40 8.09 -15.54
N ASP A 131 -0.48 8.66 -16.74
CA ASP A 131 0.69 8.99 -17.55
C ASP A 131 1.08 10.44 -17.27
N PHE A 132 2.22 10.61 -16.59
CA PHE A 132 2.80 11.90 -16.24
C PHE A 132 3.83 12.41 -17.25
N THR A 133 3.94 11.77 -18.43
CA THR A 133 4.93 12.17 -19.47
C THR A 133 4.73 13.62 -19.88
N GLY A 134 5.81 14.41 -19.85
CA GLY A 134 5.82 15.84 -20.15
C GLY A 134 5.35 16.73 -18.98
N THR A 135 5.08 16.16 -17.79
CA THR A 135 4.78 16.94 -16.57
C THR A 135 5.96 16.99 -15.61
N VAL A 136 5.88 17.81 -14.58
CA VAL A 136 6.91 17.88 -13.51
C VAL A 136 6.97 16.63 -12.64
N CYS A 137 5.99 15.75 -12.74
CA CYS A 137 5.92 14.46 -12.04
C CYS A 137 6.53 13.30 -12.84
N GLU A 138 6.97 13.55 -14.09
CA GLU A 138 7.58 12.51 -14.93
C GLU A 138 8.77 11.85 -14.22
N GLY A 139 8.74 10.53 -14.16
CA GLY A 139 9.81 9.72 -13.56
C GLY A 139 9.83 9.71 -12.02
N ILE A 140 9.03 10.54 -11.34
CA ILE A 140 8.88 10.54 -9.88
C ILE A 140 7.92 9.42 -9.46
N VAL A 141 6.73 9.38 -10.06
CA VAL A 141 5.72 8.35 -9.83
C VAL A 141 6.05 7.13 -10.70
N LYS A 142 6.05 5.96 -10.11
CA LYS A 142 6.27 4.68 -10.80
C LYS A 142 4.96 3.91 -10.92
N PRO A 143 4.78 3.04 -11.92
CA PRO A 143 3.58 2.21 -11.99
C PRO A 143 3.50 1.22 -10.83
N TYR A 144 4.62 0.67 -10.41
CA TYR A 144 4.74 -0.29 -9.31
C TYR A 144 6.12 -0.21 -8.64
N THR A 145 6.26 -0.90 -7.52
CA THR A 145 7.53 -1.17 -6.84
C THR A 145 7.59 -2.64 -6.41
N ILE A 146 8.81 -3.15 -6.16
CA ILE A 146 9.03 -4.50 -5.62
C ILE A 146 9.77 -4.36 -4.30
N ILE A 147 9.15 -4.82 -3.24
CA ILE A 147 9.71 -4.80 -1.89
C ILE A 147 10.17 -6.22 -1.55
N LYS A 148 11.37 -6.33 -1.00
CA LYS A 148 11.87 -7.59 -0.45
C LYS A 148 11.63 -7.60 1.05
N ARG A 149 10.87 -8.59 1.54
CA ARG A 149 10.56 -8.75 2.95
C ARG A 149 10.47 -10.24 3.29
N GLY A 150 11.09 -10.68 4.39
CA GLY A 150 11.07 -12.10 4.78
C GLY A 150 11.60 -13.04 3.68
N GLY A 151 12.60 -12.65 2.91
CA GLY A 151 13.12 -13.44 1.79
C GLY A 151 12.23 -13.47 0.53
N ARG A 152 11.03 -12.89 0.58
CA ARG A 152 10.02 -12.85 -0.49
C ARG A 152 10.03 -11.54 -1.26
N LYS A 153 9.53 -11.58 -2.49
CA LYS A 153 9.30 -10.41 -3.33
C LYS A 153 7.82 -10.06 -3.32
N ILE A 154 7.50 -8.88 -2.82
CA ILE A 154 6.15 -8.35 -2.80
C ILE A 154 6.06 -7.27 -3.89
N GLY A 155 5.27 -7.52 -4.93
CA GLY A 155 4.94 -6.55 -5.95
C GLY A 155 3.81 -5.66 -5.48
N VAL A 156 4.00 -4.34 -5.55
CA VAL A 156 3.01 -3.35 -5.11
C VAL A 156 2.77 -2.36 -6.23
N PHE A 157 1.54 -2.23 -6.71
CA PHE A 157 1.16 -1.24 -7.70
C PHE A 157 0.00 -0.39 -7.23
N GLY A 158 -0.15 0.82 -7.77
CA GLY A 158 -1.18 1.77 -7.38
C GLY A 158 -2.18 2.05 -8.51
N LEU A 159 -3.43 2.32 -8.15
CA LEU A 159 -4.48 2.78 -9.05
C LEU A 159 -5.26 3.95 -8.42
N SER A 160 -5.61 4.92 -9.25
CA SER A 160 -6.26 6.16 -8.84
C SER A 160 -7.50 6.44 -9.70
N PRO A 161 -8.49 7.22 -9.20
CA PRO A 161 -9.71 7.50 -9.95
C PRO A 161 -9.45 8.42 -11.15
N ASP A 162 -10.42 8.52 -12.07
CA ASP A 162 -10.39 9.56 -13.10
C ASP A 162 -10.43 10.93 -12.42
N PRO A 163 -9.46 11.81 -12.66
CA PRO A 163 -9.44 13.14 -12.05
C PRO A 163 -10.53 14.07 -12.61
N ASP A 164 -11.11 13.75 -13.79
CA ASP A 164 -12.16 14.59 -14.37
C ASP A 164 -13.44 14.53 -13.51
N GLY A 165 -13.89 15.72 -13.11
CA GLY A 165 -15.02 15.87 -12.19
C GLY A 165 -14.69 15.75 -10.70
N LEU A 166 -13.48 15.30 -10.32
CA LEU A 166 -13.00 15.24 -8.93
C LEU A 166 -11.98 16.34 -8.61
N VAL A 167 -11.15 16.69 -9.57
CA VAL A 167 -10.02 17.61 -9.42
C VAL A 167 -10.19 18.78 -10.37
N SER A 168 -9.78 19.99 -9.96
CA SER A 168 -9.71 21.15 -10.85
C SER A 168 -8.76 20.87 -12.02
N LYS A 169 -9.19 21.18 -13.26
CA LYS A 169 -8.45 20.81 -14.48
C LYS A 169 -7.02 21.39 -14.53
N GLU A 170 -6.82 22.57 -13.99
CA GLU A 170 -5.49 23.19 -13.86
C GLU A 170 -4.55 22.38 -12.97
N ASN A 171 -5.05 21.67 -11.97
CA ASN A 171 -4.25 20.94 -11.00
C ASN A 171 -3.69 19.59 -11.51
N TYR A 172 -4.28 19.05 -12.60
CA TYR A 172 -3.78 17.85 -13.26
C TYR A 172 -3.44 18.04 -14.74
N ALA A 173 -3.25 19.30 -15.16
CA ALA A 173 -2.96 19.63 -16.54
C ALA A 173 -1.75 18.84 -17.07
N GLY A 174 -1.95 18.15 -18.20
CA GLY A 174 -0.92 17.31 -18.83
C GLY A 174 -0.92 15.84 -18.38
N VAL A 175 -1.57 15.50 -17.28
CA VAL A 175 -1.74 14.09 -16.87
C VAL A 175 -2.79 13.42 -17.76
N LYS A 176 -2.48 12.19 -18.22
CA LYS A 176 -3.44 11.38 -18.96
C LYS A 176 -3.94 10.26 -18.08
N PHE A 177 -5.24 10.14 -17.96
CA PHE A 177 -5.89 9.01 -17.32
C PHE A 177 -5.91 7.81 -18.27
N LEU A 178 -5.48 6.66 -17.78
CA LEU A 178 -5.46 5.39 -18.50
C LEU A 178 -6.47 4.44 -17.83
N SER A 179 -6.96 3.45 -18.58
CA SER A 179 -7.83 2.40 -18.03
C SER A 179 -7.17 1.70 -16.82
N PRO A 180 -7.75 1.78 -15.62
CA PRO A 180 -7.21 1.09 -14.44
C PRO A 180 -7.13 -0.43 -14.63
N ILE A 181 -8.09 -1.02 -15.35
CA ILE A 181 -8.11 -2.46 -15.65
C ILE A 181 -6.91 -2.86 -16.51
N ASP A 182 -6.63 -2.10 -17.58
CA ASP A 182 -5.50 -2.41 -18.47
C ASP A 182 -4.16 -2.12 -17.76
N ALA A 183 -4.10 -1.08 -16.95
CA ALA A 183 -2.93 -0.78 -16.12
C ALA A 183 -2.64 -1.90 -15.12
N ALA A 184 -3.67 -2.40 -14.43
CA ALA A 184 -3.53 -3.52 -13.49
C ALA A 184 -3.03 -4.78 -14.18
N LYS A 185 -3.60 -5.14 -15.35
CA LYS A 185 -3.17 -6.32 -16.12
C LYS A 185 -1.68 -6.25 -16.49
N ARG A 186 -1.22 -5.08 -16.97
CA ARG A 186 0.19 -4.87 -17.28
C ARG A 186 1.08 -4.99 -16.05
N CYS A 187 0.68 -4.38 -14.92
CA CYS A 187 1.45 -4.47 -13.68
C CYS A 187 1.56 -5.91 -13.17
N VAL A 188 0.45 -6.65 -13.16
CA VAL A 188 0.44 -8.06 -12.74
C VAL A 188 1.38 -8.89 -13.63
N GLU A 189 1.26 -8.78 -14.96
CA GLU A 189 2.12 -9.50 -15.90
C GLU A 189 3.62 -9.18 -15.67
N GLU A 190 3.97 -7.90 -15.51
CA GLU A 190 5.35 -7.50 -15.25
C GLU A 190 5.86 -8.00 -13.88
N LEU A 191 5.03 -7.97 -12.84
CA LEU A 191 5.39 -8.44 -11.49
C LEU A 191 5.54 -9.96 -11.44
N GLU A 192 4.71 -10.72 -12.16
CA GLU A 192 4.84 -12.17 -12.31
C GLU A 192 6.17 -12.54 -13.04
N VAL A 193 6.50 -11.83 -14.13
CA VAL A 193 7.79 -12.01 -14.84
C VAL A 193 8.98 -11.69 -13.93
N GLN A 194 8.85 -10.71 -13.02
CA GLN A 194 9.88 -10.38 -12.02
C GLN A 194 9.96 -11.44 -10.89
N GLY A 195 9.05 -12.40 -10.84
CA GLY A 195 9.01 -13.47 -9.85
C GLY A 195 8.58 -12.95 -8.47
N CYS A 196 7.56 -12.10 -8.44
CA CYS A 196 6.93 -11.69 -7.17
C CYS A 196 6.13 -12.85 -6.59
N ASP A 197 6.28 -13.06 -5.28
CA ASP A 197 5.58 -14.11 -4.51
C ASP A 197 4.19 -13.66 -4.09
N LEU A 198 3.94 -12.35 -4.03
CA LEU A 198 2.68 -11.72 -3.64
C LEU A 198 2.48 -10.44 -4.46
N VAL A 199 1.27 -10.20 -4.95
CA VAL A 199 0.89 -8.98 -5.68
C VAL A 199 -0.18 -8.23 -4.92
N VAL A 200 0.14 -7.00 -4.51
CA VAL A 200 -0.73 -6.09 -3.76
C VAL A 200 -1.11 -4.90 -4.63
N CYS A 201 -2.41 -4.64 -4.74
CA CYS A 201 -2.96 -3.44 -5.36
C CYS A 201 -3.32 -2.42 -4.28
N LEU A 202 -2.73 -1.23 -4.33
CA LEU A 202 -3.15 -0.06 -3.57
C LEU A 202 -4.15 0.72 -4.43
N SER A 203 -5.43 0.63 -4.12
CA SER A 203 -6.48 1.22 -4.94
C SER A 203 -7.09 2.45 -4.27
N HIS A 204 -7.22 3.52 -5.06
CA HIS A 204 -8.05 4.66 -4.69
C HIS A 204 -9.29 4.79 -5.59
N LEU A 205 -9.75 3.68 -6.20
CA LEU A 205 -10.91 3.69 -7.09
C LEU A 205 -12.25 3.71 -6.36
N GLY A 206 -12.28 3.27 -5.10
CA GLY A 206 -13.49 3.15 -4.29
C GLY A 206 -14.23 1.84 -4.47
N TRP A 207 -14.85 1.39 -3.37
CA TRP A 207 -15.65 0.17 -3.34
C TRP A 207 -17.05 0.43 -3.89
N LYS A 208 -17.51 -0.35 -4.88
CA LYS A 208 -18.88 -0.37 -5.41
C LYS A 208 -19.54 1.00 -5.69
N ILE A 209 -18.73 2.05 -5.83
CA ILE A 209 -19.25 3.36 -6.22
C ILE A 209 -19.79 3.32 -7.66
N ASN A 210 -20.74 4.21 -7.96
CA ASN A 210 -21.38 4.24 -9.28
C ASN A 210 -20.52 4.99 -10.32
N ASN A 211 -19.29 4.50 -10.52
CA ASN A 211 -18.35 5.00 -11.53
C ASN A 211 -18.06 3.91 -12.57
N GLU A 212 -17.45 4.30 -13.68
CA GLU A 212 -17.03 3.37 -14.72
C GLU A 212 -16.07 2.32 -14.14
N TYR A 213 -15.12 2.74 -13.30
CA TYR A 213 -14.17 1.89 -12.60
C TYR A 213 -14.41 1.96 -11.08
N ASN A 214 -14.35 0.82 -10.43
CA ASN A 214 -14.33 0.68 -8.97
C ASN A 214 -13.63 -0.64 -8.62
N ASP A 215 -13.35 -0.88 -7.34
CA ASP A 215 -12.59 -2.05 -6.89
C ASP A 215 -13.24 -3.38 -7.26
N GLU A 216 -14.57 -3.51 -7.15
CA GLU A 216 -15.28 -4.73 -7.51
C GLU A 216 -15.14 -5.05 -8.99
N LYS A 217 -15.34 -4.05 -9.86
CA LYS A 217 -15.21 -4.19 -11.32
C LYS A 217 -13.77 -4.50 -11.72
N LEU A 218 -12.80 -3.83 -11.08
CA LEU A 218 -11.38 -4.08 -11.29
C LEU A 218 -11.04 -5.55 -11.02
N VAL A 219 -11.35 -6.03 -9.81
CA VAL A 219 -11.05 -7.41 -9.42
C VAL A 219 -11.74 -8.40 -10.34
N SER A 220 -13.02 -8.20 -10.66
CA SER A 220 -13.77 -9.10 -11.54
C SER A 220 -13.22 -9.18 -12.97
N ALA A 221 -12.50 -8.14 -13.43
CA ALA A 221 -11.95 -8.04 -14.78
C ALA A 221 -10.45 -8.39 -14.88
N THR A 222 -9.80 -8.70 -13.77
CA THR A 222 -8.34 -8.95 -13.69
C THR A 222 -8.04 -10.31 -13.05
N SER A 223 -6.81 -10.79 -13.20
CA SER A 223 -6.26 -11.96 -12.53
C SER A 223 -4.93 -11.60 -11.86
N GLY A 224 -4.42 -12.44 -10.97
CA GLY A 224 -3.08 -12.31 -10.40
C GLY A 224 -2.93 -11.23 -9.31
N ILE A 225 -4.00 -10.53 -8.93
CA ILE A 225 -4.03 -9.69 -7.71
C ILE A 225 -4.39 -10.60 -6.53
N ASP A 226 -3.54 -10.63 -5.50
CA ASP A 226 -3.78 -11.42 -4.29
C ASP A 226 -4.54 -10.60 -3.24
N ILE A 227 -4.13 -9.35 -3.07
CA ILE A 227 -4.67 -8.40 -2.08
C ILE A 227 -4.97 -7.07 -2.75
N LEU A 228 -6.16 -6.53 -2.50
CA LEU A 228 -6.52 -5.15 -2.82
C LEU A 228 -6.78 -4.40 -1.52
N LEU A 229 -6.04 -3.32 -1.32
CA LEU A 229 -6.25 -2.37 -0.23
C LEU A 229 -6.86 -1.11 -0.82
N GLY A 230 -8.04 -0.73 -0.34
CA GLY A 230 -8.87 0.30 -0.97
C GLY A 230 -8.91 1.63 -0.23
N GLY A 231 -9.43 2.66 -0.93
CA GLY A 231 -9.69 4.01 -0.43
C GLY A 231 -10.87 4.68 -1.13
N HIS A 232 -10.93 6.01 -1.11
CA HIS A 232 -11.84 6.90 -1.83
C HIS A 232 -13.31 6.88 -1.38
N SER A 233 -13.93 5.72 -1.27
CA SER A 233 -15.35 5.61 -0.88
C SER A 233 -15.58 5.71 0.63
N HIS A 234 -14.51 5.77 1.43
CA HIS A 234 -14.54 5.84 2.89
C HIS A 234 -15.29 4.66 3.56
N ASP A 235 -15.37 3.52 2.88
CA ASP A 235 -15.97 2.33 3.47
C ASP A 235 -15.10 1.77 4.60
N TYR A 236 -15.75 1.25 5.63
CA TYR A 236 -15.08 0.61 6.74
C TYR A 236 -15.41 -0.88 6.79
N PHE A 237 -14.39 -1.70 6.54
CA PHE A 237 -14.48 -3.15 6.57
C PHE A 237 -13.68 -3.70 7.75
N PRO A 238 -14.28 -3.84 8.95
CA PRO A 238 -13.60 -4.48 10.08
C PRO A 238 -13.19 -5.93 9.76
N GLU A 239 -14.01 -6.61 8.97
CA GLU A 239 -13.71 -7.91 8.38
C GLU A 239 -13.48 -7.74 6.88
N PRO A 240 -12.52 -8.45 6.27
CA PRO A 240 -12.23 -8.31 4.86
C PRO A 240 -13.42 -8.73 3.98
N GLN A 241 -13.56 -8.07 2.85
CA GLN A 241 -14.44 -8.50 1.78
C GLN A 241 -13.66 -9.43 0.83
N TYR A 242 -14.38 -10.29 0.12
CA TYR A 242 -13.80 -11.14 -0.90
C TYR A 242 -14.58 -11.00 -2.20
N CYS A 243 -13.87 -10.76 -3.30
CA CYS A 243 -14.42 -10.70 -4.63
C CYS A 243 -13.72 -11.74 -5.53
N LYS A 244 -14.48 -12.36 -6.42
CA LYS A 244 -13.89 -13.29 -7.38
C LYS A 244 -13.25 -12.52 -8.53
N ASN A 245 -12.00 -12.87 -8.82
CA ASN A 245 -11.28 -12.37 -9.98
C ASN A 245 -11.73 -13.10 -11.26
N ALA A 246 -11.13 -12.73 -12.40
CA ALA A 246 -11.48 -13.30 -13.70
C ALA A 246 -11.25 -14.84 -13.78
N ASP A 247 -10.37 -15.39 -12.96
CA ASP A 247 -10.11 -16.85 -12.86
C ASP A 247 -11.01 -17.55 -11.81
N GLY A 248 -11.92 -16.83 -11.17
CA GLY A 248 -12.81 -17.35 -10.12
C GLY A 248 -12.14 -17.53 -8.76
N LYS A 249 -10.91 -17.02 -8.57
CA LYS A 249 -10.22 -17.01 -7.29
C LYS A 249 -10.70 -15.86 -6.43
N ASN A 250 -10.71 -16.04 -5.11
CA ASN A 250 -11.02 -14.95 -4.17
C ASN A 250 -9.83 -14.02 -4.03
N VAL A 251 -10.06 -12.71 -4.14
CA VAL A 251 -9.13 -11.64 -3.80
C VAL A 251 -9.56 -11.06 -2.45
N PHE A 252 -8.60 -10.88 -1.55
CA PHE A 252 -8.81 -10.19 -0.28
C PHE A 252 -8.96 -8.69 -0.54
N ILE A 253 -9.99 -8.06 0.06
CA ILE A 253 -10.26 -6.62 -0.09
C ILE A 253 -10.52 -6.01 1.28
N GLN A 254 -9.83 -4.92 1.61
CA GLN A 254 -10.05 -4.19 2.84
C GLN A 254 -9.94 -2.68 2.63
N GLN A 255 -10.77 -1.91 3.36
CA GLN A 255 -10.75 -0.45 3.40
C GLN A 255 -11.06 0.00 4.84
N MET A 256 -10.42 1.07 5.33
CA MET A 256 -10.40 1.44 6.75
C MET A 256 -11.11 2.76 7.06
N GLY A 257 -12.17 3.06 6.34
CA GLY A 257 -12.94 4.29 6.56
C GLY A 257 -12.16 5.53 6.16
N LYS A 258 -12.16 6.55 7.00
CA LYS A 258 -11.43 7.80 6.78
C LYS A 258 -10.86 8.41 8.05
N ASN A 259 -10.09 9.50 7.90
CA ASN A 259 -9.45 10.27 8.97
C ASN A 259 -8.41 9.46 9.77
N GLY A 260 -7.94 8.32 9.27
CA GLY A 260 -6.98 7.48 9.97
C GLY A 260 -7.47 6.98 11.33
N ARG A 261 -8.79 6.76 11.49
CA ARG A 261 -9.39 6.20 12.70
C ARG A 261 -8.99 4.77 12.95
N TYR A 262 -8.67 4.05 11.88
CA TYR A 262 -8.31 2.64 11.90
C TYR A 262 -7.03 2.43 11.09
N VAL A 263 -6.26 1.45 11.51
CA VAL A 263 -5.16 0.86 10.74
C VAL A 263 -5.61 -0.55 10.39
N GLY A 264 -5.71 -0.84 9.11
CA GLY A 264 -6.03 -2.18 8.63
C GLY A 264 -4.82 -3.10 8.75
N TYR A 265 -5.08 -4.40 8.83
CA TYR A 265 -4.02 -5.41 8.77
C TYR A 265 -4.46 -6.67 8.05
N VAL A 266 -3.52 -7.27 7.38
CA VAL A 266 -3.66 -8.62 6.82
C VAL A 266 -2.37 -9.40 7.06
N THR A 267 -2.52 -10.63 7.53
CA THR A 267 -1.39 -11.53 7.76
C THR A 267 -1.35 -12.57 6.65
N VAL A 268 -0.24 -12.64 5.94
CA VAL A 268 -0.02 -13.55 4.82
C VAL A 268 1.01 -14.60 5.24
N LYS A 269 0.63 -15.86 5.12
CA LYS A 269 1.56 -16.99 5.21
C LYS A 269 2.12 -17.22 3.82
N MET A 270 3.44 -17.12 3.70
CA MET A 270 4.16 -17.36 2.45
C MET A 270 4.61 -18.84 2.43
N GLU A 271 4.10 -19.60 1.46
CA GLU A 271 4.46 -21.01 1.27
C GLU A 271 5.75 -21.18 0.45
#